data_c427173e4551fa8ad890a0243c97ecde
#
_entry.id   c427173e4551fa8ad890a0243c97ecde
#
_cell.length_a   1.000
_cell.length_b   1.000
_cell.length_c   1.000
_cell.angle_alpha   90.00
_cell.angle_beta   90.00
_cell.angle_gamma   90.00
#
_symmetry.space_group_name_H-M   'P 1'
#
loop_
_entity.id
_entity.type
_entity.pdbx_description
1 polymer ?
#
loop_
_entity_poly.entity_id
_entity_poly.type
_entity_poly.pdbx_seq_one_letter_code
_entity_poly.pdbx_strand_id
1 'polypeptide(L)'
;NSNKLSDQKKDKVDFTMKKYDYVLVGSGLYAGVWAYEAKKRGKTCLVVEKRDHIGGNVYCEDVEGIHVHRYGAHIFHTSNREVWDFVNSLAEFNRYTNSPVANYKGEMYNMPFNMNTFSRMWGISTPEEAKKIINEQRKVIKGEPKNLEEQAISLVGTHIYQKLVKGYTEKQWGRDCKELPAFIIKRLPVRYTYDNNYFNDLYQGIPIGGYNKITEKLFEGCEIRLGADYLADKAALDALADKVVYTGPIDAYFDYKLGALQYRSVRFETETLDIPNYQGNAVINYTDAETPYTRIIEHKHFVFGSTEPGTKTVISREYSAEWKPGDEPYYPVNDAQNGALYEQYKALADAEGKVLFGGRLGEYKYYDMDRVI
;
A
#
# COMPACT_ATOMS: atom_id res chain seq x y z
N ASN A 1 -14.62 -57.62 -51.31
CA ASN A 1 -14.16 -56.20 -51.27
C ASN A 1 -14.82 -55.53 -50.14
N SER A 2 -14.17 -55.54 -49.05
CA SER A 2 -14.62 -55.05 -47.75
C SER A 2 -14.08 -53.62 -47.51
N ASN A 3 -14.99 -52.69 -47.38
CA ASN A 3 -14.69 -51.36 -46.86
C ASN A 3 -14.67 -51.41 -45.33
N LYS A 4 -13.50 -51.20 -44.74
CA LYS A 4 -13.35 -50.89 -43.30
C LYS A 4 -13.51 -49.38 -43.14
N LEU A 5 -14.60 -48.96 -42.58
CA LEU A 5 -14.77 -47.64 -42.00
C LEU A 5 -14.02 -47.61 -40.67
N SER A 6 -13.00 -46.80 -40.57
CA SER A 6 -12.30 -46.50 -39.33
C SER A 6 -13.11 -45.51 -38.53
N ASP A 7 -13.64 -45.95 -37.40
CA ASP A 7 -14.20 -45.11 -36.37
C ASP A 7 -13.08 -44.24 -35.78
N GLN A 8 -13.02 -42.99 -36.18
CA GLN A 8 -12.32 -41.98 -35.42
C GLN A 8 -13.25 -41.54 -34.27
N LYS A 9 -13.03 -42.12 -33.10
CA LYS A 9 -13.49 -41.53 -31.84
C LYS A 9 -12.86 -40.16 -31.71
N LYS A 10 -13.59 -39.10 -31.98
CA LYS A 10 -13.28 -37.77 -31.51
C LYS A 10 -13.43 -37.80 -30.00
N ASP A 11 -12.31 -37.72 -29.28
CA ASP A 11 -12.30 -37.42 -27.87
C ASP A 11 -13.02 -36.10 -27.67
N LYS A 12 -14.23 -36.16 -27.20
CA LYS A 12 -14.95 -35.00 -26.68
C LYS A 12 -14.23 -34.64 -25.40
N VAL A 13 -13.42 -33.56 -25.48
CA VAL A 13 -12.92 -32.90 -24.28
C VAL A 13 -14.14 -32.47 -23.47
N ASP A 14 -14.27 -33.07 -22.32
CA ASP A 14 -15.37 -32.79 -21.40
C ASP A 14 -15.13 -31.40 -20.78
N PHE A 15 -15.77 -30.38 -21.35
CA PHE A 15 -15.66 -28.98 -20.92
C PHE A 15 -16.45 -28.69 -19.63
N THR A 16 -17.00 -29.70 -18.95
CA THR A 16 -17.96 -29.51 -17.87
C THR A 16 -17.42 -29.78 -16.47
N MET A 17 -16.15 -30.15 -16.27
CA MET A 17 -15.64 -30.37 -14.92
C MET A 17 -15.04 -29.11 -14.33
N LYS A 18 -15.79 -28.45 -13.44
CA LYS A 18 -15.30 -27.56 -12.41
C LYS A 18 -14.12 -28.21 -11.68
N LYS A 19 -12.99 -27.51 -11.66
CA LYS A 19 -11.75 -28.03 -11.05
C LYS A 19 -11.49 -27.45 -9.65
N TYR A 20 -12.00 -26.25 -9.38
CA TYR A 20 -11.81 -25.52 -8.13
C TYR A 20 -13.12 -24.94 -7.62
N ASP A 21 -13.19 -24.67 -6.30
CA ASP A 21 -14.29 -23.92 -5.73
C ASP A 21 -14.15 -22.41 -6.06
N TYR A 22 -12.93 -21.89 -6.00
CA TYR A 22 -12.63 -20.48 -6.25
C TYR A 22 -11.46 -20.32 -7.22
N VAL A 23 -11.58 -19.33 -8.10
CA VAL A 23 -10.45 -18.68 -8.77
C VAL A 23 -10.20 -17.36 -8.04
N LEU A 24 -8.99 -17.20 -7.52
CA LEU A 24 -8.54 -15.96 -6.86
C LEU A 24 -7.69 -15.17 -7.85
N VAL A 25 -8.15 -13.98 -8.20
CA VAL A 25 -7.43 -13.08 -9.10
C VAL A 25 -6.62 -12.10 -8.26
N GLY A 26 -5.30 -12.23 -8.32
CA GLY A 26 -4.35 -11.55 -7.46
C GLY A 26 -3.85 -12.45 -6.33
N SER A 27 -2.71 -12.08 -5.75
CA SER A 27 -2.03 -12.85 -4.71
C SER A 27 -1.53 -12.00 -3.55
N GLY A 28 -2.22 -10.90 -3.27
CA GLY A 28 -1.98 -10.05 -2.11
C GLY A 28 -2.62 -10.61 -0.83
N LEU A 29 -2.62 -9.81 0.23
CA LEU A 29 -3.14 -10.22 1.54
C LEU A 29 -4.63 -10.57 1.50
N TYR A 30 -5.44 -9.82 0.77
CA TYR A 30 -6.87 -10.10 0.68
C TYR A 30 -7.13 -11.49 0.10
N ALA A 31 -6.57 -11.79 -1.06
CA ALA A 31 -6.69 -13.11 -1.68
C ALA A 31 -6.06 -14.20 -0.82
N GLY A 32 -4.95 -13.89 -0.15
CA GLY A 32 -4.27 -14.83 0.74
C GLY A 32 -5.12 -15.25 1.95
N VAL A 33 -5.79 -14.32 2.59
CA VAL A 33 -6.71 -14.61 3.70
C VAL A 33 -7.91 -15.38 3.19
N TRP A 34 -8.43 -15.02 2.01
CA TRP A 34 -9.50 -15.81 1.38
C TRP A 34 -9.10 -17.26 1.16
N ALA A 35 -7.91 -17.49 0.59
CA ALA A 35 -7.39 -18.84 0.35
C ALA A 35 -7.22 -19.63 1.65
N TYR A 36 -6.69 -18.99 2.69
CA TYR A 36 -6.50 -19.59 4.00
C TYR A 36 -7.82 -20.00 4.65
N GLU A 37 -8.81 -19.13 4.64
CA GLU A 37 -10.15 -19.42 5.17
C GLU A 37 -10.91 -20.46 4.35
N ALA A 38 -10.77 -20.43 3.02
CA ALA A 38 -11.35 -21.44 2.13
C ALA A 38 -10.78 -22.84 2.42
N LYS A 39 -9.47 -22.94 2.60
CA LYS A 39 -8.79 -24.20 2.94
C LYS A 39 -9.29 -24.79 4.25
N LYS A 40 -9.51 -23.95 5.28
CA LYS A 40 -10.09 -24.39 6.55
C LYS A 40 -11.48 -25.01 6.38
N ARG A 41 -12.22 -24.59 5.36
CA ARG A 41 -13.56 -25.10 5.02
C ARG A 41 -13.53 -26.23 3.98
N GLY A 42 -12.38 -26.79 3.70
CA GLY A 42 -12.22 -27.86 2.71
C GLY A 42 -12.43 -27.43 1.26
N LYS A 43 -12.33 -26.13 0.99
CA LYS A 43 -12.50 -25.57 -0.36
C LYS A 43 -11.17 -25.44 -1.08
N THR A 44 -11.20 -25.58 -2.41
CA THR A 44 -10.02 -25.50 -3.27
C THR A 44 -9.97 -24.18 -4.02
N CYS A 45 -8.76 -23.65 -4.16
CA CYS A 45 -8.52 -22.37 -4.83
C CYS A 45 -7.46 -22.52 -5.92
N LEU A 46 -7.69 -21.87 -7.05
CA LEU A 46 -6.68 -21.57 -8.05
C LEU A 46 -6.33 -20.08 -7.93
N VAL A 47 -5.05 -19.78 -7.71
CA VAL A 47 -4.56 -18.40 -7.66
C VAL A 47 -3.99 -18.03 -9.03
N VAL A 48 -4.47 -16.93 -9.59
CA VAL A 48 -4.00 -16.39 -10.88
C VAL A 48 -3.34 -15.05 -10.62
N GLU A 49 -2.03 -14.98 -10.83
CA GLU A 49 -1.21 -13.80 -10.56
C GLU A 49 -0.54 -13.30 -11.84
N LYS A 50 -0.71 -12.03 -12.15
CA LYS A 50 -0.13 -11.40 -13.33
C LYS A 50 1.38 -11.24 -13.25
N ARG A 51 1.90 -10.99 -12.04
CA ARG A 51 3.34 -10.87 -11.77
C ARG A 51 4.02 -12.24 -11.77
N ASP A 52 5.35 -12.24 -11.68
CA ASP A 52 6.19 -13.44 -11.59
C ASP A 52 6.39 -13.95 -10.16
N HIS A 53 5.67 -13.39 -9.19
CA HIS A 53 5.72 -13.73 -7.76
C HIS A 53 4.36 -13.52 -7.11
N ILE A 54 4.13 -14.19 -5.99
CA ILE A 54 2.99 -13.94 -5.10
C ILE A 54 3.32 -12.81 -4.11
N GLY A 55 2.33 -12.37 -3.36
CA GLY A 55 2.50 -11.45 -2.23
C GLY A 55 1.94 -10.06 -2.46
N GLY A 56 1.54 -9.73 -3.69
CA GLY A 56 1.05 -8.39 -3.97
C GLY A 56 2.09 -7.32 -3.62
N ASN A 57 1.64 -6.21 -3.07
CA ASN A 57 2.53 -5.09 -2.74
C ASN A 57 3.36 -5.31 -1.46
N VAL A 58 3.12 -6.36 -0.68
CA VAL A 58 3.96 -6.69 0.49
C VAL A 58 5.14 -7.59 0.13
N TYR A 59 5.28 -8.00 -1.12
CA TYR A 59 6.38 -8.82 -1.59
C TYR A 59 7.73 -8.17 -1.27
N CYS A 60 8.64 -8.97 -0.71
CA CYS A 60 10.02 -8.59 -0.44
C CYS A 60 10.97 -9.39 -1.32
N GLU A 61 11.97 -8.72 -1.86
CA GLU A 61 13.07 -9.31 -2.62
C GLU A 61 14.31 -9.40 -1.73
N ASP A 62 14.99 -10.55 -1.74
CA ASP A 62 16.28 -10.66 -1.03
C ASP A 62 17.39 -10.09 -1.93
N VAL A 63 18.06 -9.04 -1.43
CA VAL A 63 19.22 -8.43 -2.08
C VAL A 63 20.34 -8.34 -1.06
N GLU A 64 21.41 -9.09 -1.27
CA GLU A 64 22.55 -9.14 -0.34
C GLU A 64 22.16 -9.54 1.10
N GLY A 65 21.13 -10.37 1.26
CA GLY A 65 20.59 -10.78 2.55
C GLY A 65 19.68 -9.73 3.21
N ILE A 66 19.37 -8.66 2.51
CA ILE A 66 18.45 -7.59 2.97
C ILE A 66 17.08 -7.81 2.35
N HIS A 67 16.03 -7.82 3.15
CA HIS A 67 14.65 -7.90 2.66
C HIS A 67 14.19 -6.54 2.14
N VAL A 68 14.24 -6.38 0.82
CA VAL A 68 13.86 -5.16 0.12
C VAL A 68 12.34 -5.16 -0.12
N HIS A 69 11.65 -4.17 0.42
CA HIS A 69 10.23 -3.94 0.17
C HIS A 69 10.07 -3.37 -1.25
N ARG A 70 9.83 -4.24 -2.22
CA ARG A 70 9.89 -3.89 -3.64
C ARG A 70 8.86 -2.85 -4.07
N TYR A 71 7.70 -2.84 -3.44
CA TYR A 71 6.58 -1.94 -3.78
C TYR A 71 6.34 -0.87 -2.72
N GLY A 72 7.36 -0.50 -1.97
CA GLY A 72 7.31 0.49 -0.92
C GLY A 72 7.30 -0.10 0.48
N ALA A 73 7.63 0.74 1.45
CA ALA A 73 7.69 0.33 2.85
C ALA A 73 6.32 -0.13 3.36
N HIS A 74 6.28 -1.32 3.91
CA HIS A 74 5.10 -1.88 4.55
C HIS A 74 5.43 -2.20 6.01
N ILE A 75 4.79 -1.49 6.93
CA ILE A 75 4.92 -1.70 8.37
C ILE A 75 3.56 -2.12 8.88
N PHE A 76 3.46 -3.32 9.44
CA PHE A 76 2.20 -3.80 9.98
C PHE A 76 1.88 -3.09 11.29
N HIS A 77 0.68 -2.56 11.42
CA HIS A 77 0.18 -1.93 12.63
C HIS A 77 -1.31 -2.15 12.77
N THR A 78 -1.77 -2.35 14.00
CA THR A 78 -3.17 -2.56 14.32
C THR A 78 -3.44 -2.36 15.81
N SER A 79 -4.66 -1.93 16.16
CA SER A 79 -5.16 -2.01 17.53
C SER A 79 -6.10 -3.19 17.73
N ASN A 80 -6.39 -3.96 16.68
CA ASN A 80 -7.21 -5.16 16.74
C ASN A 80 -6.35 -6.36 17.17
N ARG A 81 -6.58 -6.84 18.40
CA ARG A 81 -5.86 -7.97 18.98
C ARG A 81 -6.02 -9.26 18.17
N GLU A 82 -7.22 -9.51 17.68
CA GLU A 82 -7.52 -10.72 16.90
C GLU A 82 -6.69 -10.76 15.60
N VAL A 83 -6.62 -9.65 14.88
CA VAL A 83 -5.80 -9.52 13.67
C VAL A 83 -4.30 -9.66 14.00
N TRP A 84 -3.85 -9.03 15.10
CA TRP A 84 -2.47 -9.14 15.54
C TRP A 84 -2.07 -10.57 15.88
N ASP A 85 -2.91 -11.28 16.63
CA ASP A 85 -2.69 -12.67 16.98
C ASP A 85 -2.70 -13.57 15.73
N PHE A 86 -3.59 -13.28 14.78
CA PHE A 86 -3.66 -14.00 13.51
C PHE A 86 -2.37 -13.88 12.70
N VAL A 87 -1.87 -12.67 12.45
CA VAL A 87 -0.65 -12.51 11.65
C VAL A 87 0.58 -13.06 12.37
N ASN A 88 0.63 -12.99 13.70
CA ASN A 88 1.69 -13.62 14.49
C ASN A 88 1.61 -15.16 14.51
N SER A 89 0.47 -15.74 14.21
CA SER A 89 0.35 -17.19 14.00
C SER A 89 0.99 -17.64 12.66
N LEU A 90 1.12 -16.74 11.71
CA LEU A 90 1.69 -17.01 10.39
C LEU A 90 3.21 -16.76 10.36
N ALA A 91 3.69 -15.77 11.07
CA ALA A 91 5.11 -15.42 11.19
C ALA A 91 5.36 -14.66 12.48
N GLU A 92 6.55 -14.78 13.05
CA GLU A 92 6.96 -13.98 14.20
C GLU A 92 7.25 -12.55 13.75
N PHE A 93 6.71 -11.56 14.48
CA PHE A 93 6.97 -10.14 14.23
C PHE A 93 8.06 -9.61 15.16
N ASN A 94 8.89 -8.73 14.63
CA ASN A 94 9.83 -7.97 15.44
C ASN A 94 9.11 -6.80 16.13
N ARG A 95 9.86 -5.99 16.90
CA ARG A 95 9.33 -4.80 17.56
C ARG A 95 9.66 -3.49 16.81
N TYR A 96 9.82 -3.55 15.50
CA TYR A 96 10.09 -2.34 14.74
C TYR A 96 9.03 -1.28 15.04
N THR A 97 9.48 -0.09 15.41
CA THR A 97 8.62 1.06 15.70
C THR A 97 8.83 2.09 14.60
N ASN A 98 7.77 2.43 13.89
CA ASN A 98 7.87 3.37 12.77
C ASN A 98 8.10 4.78 13.30
N SER A 99 9.28 5.33 13.03
CA SER A 99 9.70 6.66 13.45
C SER A 99 10.38 7.38 12.27
N PRO A 100 9.61 7.80 11.24
CA PRO A 100 10.16 8.48 10.10
C PRO A 100 10.75 9.85 10.50
N VAL A 101 11.72 10.30 9.71
CA VAL A 101 12.38 11.59 9.89
C VAL A 101 12.16 12.40 8.61
N ALA A 102 11.88 13.69 8.76
CA ALA A 102 11.80 14.63 7.65
C ALA A 102 13.12 15.34 7.45
N ASN A 103 13.56 15.43 6.20
CA ASN A 103 14.65 16.28 5.77
C ASN A 103 14.10 17.45 4.96
N TYR A 104 14.19 18.65 5.52
CA TYR A 104 13.87 19.89 4.83
C TYR A 104 15.16 20.65 4.59
N LYS A 105 15.72 20.57 3.39
CA LYS A 105 16.94 21.26 2.97
C LYS A 105 18.12 21.09 3.96
N GLY A 106 18.27 19.86 4.48
CA GLY A 106 19.30 19.52 5.47
C GLY A 106 18.90 19.71 6.92
N GLU A 107 17.77 20.35 7.20
CA GLU A 107 17.19 20.42 8.54
C GLU A 107 16.41 19.14 8.82
N MET A 108 16.76 18.42 9.88
CA MET A 108 16.15 17.12 10.23
C MET A 108 15.11 17.29 11.33
N TYR A 109 13.93 16.77 11.10
CA TYR A 109 12.80 16.86 12.03
C TYR A 109 12.16 15.48 12.26
N ASN A 110 11.77 15.19 13.49
CA ASN A 110 11.01 14.00 13.81
C ASN A 110 9.58 14.05 13.28
N MET A 111 9.08 12.91 12.88
CA MET A 111 7.71 12.72 12.44
C MET A 111 7.05 11.61 13.28
N PRO A 112 5.77 11.70 13.64
CA PRO A 112 4.80 12.77 13.35
C PRO A 112 5.18 14.05 14.09
N PHE A 113 4.44 15.15 13.83
CA PHE A 113 4.70 16.44 14.49
C PHE A 113 4.51 16.30 16.00
N ASN A 114 5.60 16.32 16.74
CA ASN A 114 5.60 16.11 18.18
C ASN A 114 6.56 17.09 18.86
N MET A 115 6.75 16.97 20.18
CA MET A 115 7.60 17.89 20.93
C MET A 115 9.07 17.87 20.47
N ASN A 116 9.58 16.75 19.95
CA ASN A 116 10.91 16.74 19.34
C ASN A 116 10.96 17.62 18.09
N THR A 117 9.91 17.59 17.27
CA THR A 117 9.76 18.44 16.08
C THR A 117 9.77 19.91 16.46
N PHE A 118 8.96 20.28 17.46
CA PHE A 118 8.78 21.67 17.88
C PHE A 118 10.03 22.21 18.61
N SER A 119 10.64 21.39 19.43
CA SER A 119 11.89 21.73 20.09
C SER A 119 13.01 22.01 19.09
N ARG A 120 13.12 21.19 18.06
CA ARG A 120 14.10 21.37 16.98
C ARG A 120 13.81 22.64 16.16
N MET A 121 12.54 22.89 15.85
CA MET A 121 12.12 23.99 14.98
C MET A 121 12.18 25.34 15.68
N TRP A 122 11.79 25.42 16.95
CA TRP A 122 11.60 26.67 17.68
C TRP A 122 12.46 26.84 18.94
N GLY A 123 13.27 25.86 19.29
CA GLY A 123 14.12 25.93 20.49
C GLY A 123 13.35 25.96 21.80
N ILE A 124 12.18 25.36 21.85
CA ILE A 124 11.31 25.30 23.03
C ILE A 124 11.35 23.92 23.69
N SER A 125 10.80 23.81 24.89
CA SER A 125 10.84 22.56 25.67
C SER A 125 9.50 22.13 26.28
N THR A 126 8.49 22.99 26.26
CA THR A 126 7.21 22.72 26.91
C THR A 126 6.04 22.68 25.93
N PRO A 127 5.01 21.83 26.20
CA PRO A 127 3.79 21.81 25.40
C PRO A 127 3.08 23.17 25.32
N GLU A 128 3.11 23.94 26.39
CA GLU A 128 2.46 25.27 26.42
C GLU A 128 3.13 26.24 25.44
N GLU A 129 4.44 26.27 25.39
CA GLU A 129 5.19 27.10 24.42
C GLU A 129 4.85 26.68 22.98
N ALA A 130 4.79 25.37 22.70
CA ALA A 130 4.45 24.87 21.38
C ALA A 130 3.02 25.25 20.97
N LYS A 131 2.04 25.07 21.86
CA LYS A 131 0.63 25.44 21.62
C LYS A 131 0.48 26.92 21.33
N LYS A 132 1.20 27.78 22.07
CA LYS A 132 1.18 29.21 21.86
C LYS A 132 1.67 29.59 20.46
N ILE A 133 2.79 29.04 20.01
CA ILE A 133 3.36 29.33 18.68
C ILE A 133 2.40 28.85 17.59
N ILE A 134 1.92 27.61 17.68
CA ILE A 134 1.00 27.05 16.68
C ILE A 134 -0.30 27.86 16.62
N ASN A 135 -0.90 28.16 17.75
CA ASN A 135 -2.13 28.92 17.79
C ASN A 135 -1.99 30.34 17.22
N GLU A 136 -0.87 31.02 17.48
CA GLU A 136 -0.60 32.33 16.88
C GLU A 136 -0.48 32.25 15.36
N GLN A 137 0.24 31.23 14.86
CA GLN A 137 0.41 31.06 13.41
C GLN A 137 -0.86 30.66 12.70
N ARG A 138 -1.75 29.89 13.33
CA ARG A 138 -3.05 29.49 12.77
C ARG A 138 -3.98 30.68 12.52
N LYS A 139 -3.83 31.75 13.27
CA LYS A 139 -4.70 32.95 13.18
C LYS A 139 -4.62 33.69 11.85
N VAL A 140 -3.63 33.41 11.01
CA VAL A 140 -3.55 34.02 9.67
C VAL A 140 -4.68 33.53 8.75
N ILE A 141 -5.26 32.36 9.05
CA ILE A 141 -6.42 31.86 8.32
C ILE A 141 -7.69 32.33 9.02
N LYS A 142 -8.50 33.06 8.26
CA LYS A 142 -9.76 33.62 8.75
C LYS A 142 -10.94 33.03 7.98
N GLY A 143 -11.88 32.47 8.74
CA GLY A 143 -13.03 31.78 8.18
C GLY A 143 -12.73 30.39 7.67
N GLU A 144 -13.59 29.89 6.79
CA GLU A 144 -13.42 28.55 6.21
C GLU A 144 -12.23 28.49 5.27
N PRO A 145 -11.34 27.47 5.41
CA PRO A 145 -10.23 27.28 4.48
C PRO A 145 -10.70 27.07 3.04
N LYS A 146 -10.11 27.80 2.10
CA LYS A 146 -10.50 27.78 0.69
C LYS A 146 -9.80 26.71 -0.15
N ASN A 147 -8.67 26.22 0.35
CA ASN A 147 -7.81 25.27 -0.35
C ASN A 147 -6.98 24.47 0.66
N LEU A 148 -6.16 23.54 0.16
CA LEU A 148 -5.31 22.69 1.01
C LEU A 148 -4.30 23.51 1.82
N GLU A 149 -3.70 24.55 1.23
CA GLU A 149 -2.75 25.42 1.95
C GLU A 149 -3.39 26.06 3.18
N GLU A 150 -4.54 26.68 3.02
CA GLU A 150 -5.26 27.32 4.13
C GLU A 150 -5.72 26.29 5.17
N GLN A 151 -6.18 25.11 4.71
CA GLN A 151 -6.58 24.02 5.59
C GLN A 151 -5.39 23.56 6.44
N ALA A 152 -4.24 23.30 5.83
CA ALA A 152 -3.04 22.85 6.54
C ALA A 152 -2.56 23.91 7.55
N ILE A 153 -2.48 25.16 7.15
CA ILE A 153 -2.08 26.26 8.05
C ILE A 153 -3.06 26.39 9.23
N SER A 154 -4.36 26.24 8.97
CA SER A 154 -5.37 26.28 10.04
C SER A 154 -5.22 25.15 11.06
N LEU A 155 -4.58 24.05 10.68
CA LEU A 155 -4.34 22.89 11.54
C LEU A 155 -3.00 22.96 12.29
N VAL A 156 -1.91 23.32 11.62
CA VAL A 156 -0.55 23.18 12.16
C VAL A 156 0.25 24.50 12.19
N GLY A 157 -0.28 25.59 11.65
CA GLY A 157 0.42 26.86 11.53
C GLY A 157 1.32 26.95 10.30
N THR A 158 1.94 28.12 10.10
CA THR A 158 2.69 28.44 8.88
C THR A 158 4.04 27.73 8.78
N HIS A 159 4.80 27.62 9.87
CA HIS A 159 6.15 27.06 9.84
C HIS A 159 6.14 25.56 9.55
N ILE A 160 5.28 24.80 10.22
CA ILE A 160 5.17 23.36 9.98
C ILE A 160 4.65 23.13 8.56
N TYR A 161 3.67 23.90 8.12
CA TYR A 161 3.17 23.82 6.75
C TYR A 161 4.27 24.05 5.73
N GLN A 162 5.02 25.14 5.83
CA GLN A 162 6.03 25.50 4.84
C GLN A 162 7.21 24.50 4.79
N LYS A 163 7.65 24.03 5.95
CA LYS A 163 8.83 23.13 6.03
C LYS A 163 8.48 21.65 5.86
N LEU A 164 7.35 21.19 6.35
CA LEU A 164 7.09 19.75 6.50
C LEU A 164 5.90 19.26 5.70
N VAL A 165 5.04 20.14 5.17
CA VAL A 165 3.82 19.74 4.46
C VAL A 165 3.84 20.15 3.00
N LYS A 166 4.13 21.41 2.71
CA LYS A 166 3.95 22.01 1.39
C LYS A 166 4.67 21.27 0.27
N GLY A 167 5.98 21.20 0.32
CA GLY A 167 6.78 20.59 -0.75
C GLY A 167 6.53 19.11 -0.94
N TYR A 168 6.34 18.38 0.15
CA TYR A 168 5.98 16.98 0.11
C TYR A 168 4.63 16.74 -0.58
N THR A 169 3.62 17.51 -0.20
CA THR A 169 2.27 17.41 -0.76
C THR A 169 2.24 17.80 -2.24
N GLU A 170 2.95 18.86 -2.62
CA GLU A 170 3.05 19.28 -4.02
C GLU A 170 3.70 18.22 -4.91
N LYS A 171 4.75 17.56 -4.43
CA LYS A 171 5.35 16.41 -5.14
C LYS A 171 4.39 15.22 -5.24
N GLN A 172 3.68 14.93 -4.16
CA GLN A 172 2.74 13.82 -4.10
C GLN A 172 1.58 14.00 -5.08
N TRP A 173 1.08 15.23 -5.25
CA TRP A 173 -0.07 15.53 -6.10
C TRP A 173 0.29 16.14 -7.45
N GLY A 174 1.53 16.59 -7.62
CA GLY A 174 1.98 17.24 -8.85
C GLY A 174 1.35 18.61 -9.11
N ARG A 175 0.84 19.28 -8.06
CA ARG A 175 0.12 20.55 -8.13
C ARG A 175 0.42 21.44 -6.94
N ASP A 176 0.28 22.74 -7.11
CA ASP A 176 0.39 23.71 -6.02
C ASP A 176 -0.70 23.47 -4.95
N CYS A 177 -0.31 23.57 -3.68
CA CYS A 177 -1.25 23.41 -2.56
C CYS A 177 -2.43 24.38 -2.60
N LYS A 178 -2.26 25.56 -3.20
CA LYS A 178 -3.33 26.54 -3.38
C LYS A 178 -4.40 26.09 -4.37
N GLU A 179 -4.05 25.20 -5.29
CA GLU A 179 -4.95 24.64 -6.30
C GLU A 179 -5.61 23.35 -5.87
N LEU A 180 -5.18 22.77 -4.75
CA LEU A 180 -5.74 21.54 -4.22
C LEU A 180 -6.90 21.81 -3.27
N PRO A 181 -7.95 20.94 -3.28
CA PRO A 181 -9.09 21.11 -2.39
C PRO A 181 -8.71 20.92 -0.91
N ALA A 182 -9.37 21.68 -0.03
CA ALA A 182 -9.14 21.59 1.41
C ALA A 182 -9.45 20.19 1.98
N PHE A 183 -10.41 19.47 1.43
CA PHE A 183 -10.81 18.14 1.95
C PHE A 183 -9.74 17.05 1.83
N ILE A 184 -8.72 17.26 0.99
CA ILE A 184 -7.59 16.30 0.87
C ILE A 184 -6.89 16.13 2.21
N ILE A 185 -6.77 17.19 3.00
CA ILE A 185 -6.25 17.15 4.36
C ILE A 185 -7.40 17.40 5.34
N LYS A 186 -7.94 16.34 5.92
CA LYS A 186 -8.98 16.47 6.95
C LYS A 186 -8.39 16.82 8.31
N ARG A 187 -7.21 16.28 8.62
CA ARG A 187 -6.49 16.54 9.85
C ARG A 187 -4.99 16.31 9.63
N LEU A 188 -4.19 17.07 10.37
CA LEU A 188 -2.75 16.84 10.54
C LEU A 188 -2.53 16.69 12.05
N PRO A 189 -2.28 15.47 12.55
CA PRO A 189 -2.12 15.24 13.98
C PRO A 189 -0.91 15.99 14.54
N VAL A 190 -1.11 16.69 15.65
CA VAL A 190 -0.07 17.34 16.42
C VAL A 190 -0.03 16.69 17.81
N ARG A 191 1.13 16.24 18.24
CA ARG A 191 1.33 15.64 19.56
C ARG A 191 2.13 16.58 20.46
N TYR A 192 1.60 16.82 21.62
CA TYR A 192 2.31 17.61 22.66
C TYR A 192 3.04 16.70 23.64
N THR A 193 3.66 15.64 23.11
CA THR A 193 4.50 14.68 23.84
C THR A 193 5.78 14.44 23.06
N TYR A 194 6.80 13.87 23.70
CA TYR A 194 8.08 13.50 23.07
C TYR A 194 8.04 12.09 22.46
N ASP A 195 6.90 11.64 21.99
CA ASP A 195 6.71 10.32 21.39
C ASP A 195 6.91 10.37 19.88
N ASN A 196 7.93 9.67 19.39
CA ASN A 196 8.28 9.58 17.98
C ASN A 196 7.59 8.40 17.26
N ASN A 197 6.82 7.58 17.95
CA ASN A 197 6.09 6.52 17.29
C ASN A 197 5.02 7.09 16.36
N TYR A 198 5.18 6.84 15.06
CA TYR A 198 4.28 7.40 14.05
C TYR A 198 2.83 6.91 14.22
N PHE A 199 2.64 5.63 14.54
CA PHE A 199 1.32 5.05 14.69
C PHE A 199 0.79 5.20 16.11
N ASN A 200 -0.53 5.31 16.24
CA ASN A 200 -1.24 5.30 17.51
C ASN A 200 -1.76 3.91 17.90
N ASP A 201 -1.53 2.91 17.05
CA ASP A 201 -1.98 1.55 17.26
C ASP A 201 -1.24 0.88 18.42
N LEU A 202 -1.93 -0.08 19.06
CA LEU A 202 -1.37 -0.85 20.18
C LEU A 202 -0.24 -1.78 19.76
N TYR A 203 -0.29 -2.27 18.52
CA TYR A 203 0.65 -3.26 17.99
C TYR A 203 1.24 -2.80 16.67
N GLN A 204 2.52 -3.06 16.50
CA GLN A 204 3.20 -2.85 15.23
C GLN A 204 4.47 -3.69 15.14
N GLY A 205 4.93 -3.95 13.93
CA GLY A 205 6.17 -4.66 13.68
C GLY A 205 6.31 -5.07 12.24
N ILE A 206 7.39 -5.77 11.97
CA ILE A 206 7.69 -6.35 10.67
C ILE A 206 7.97 -7.84 10.87
N PRO A 207 7.47 -8.72 9.97
CA PRO A 207 7.72 -10.15 10.09
C PRO A 207 9.22 -10.45 10.03
N ILE A 208 9.72 -11.23 10.96
CA ILE A 208 11.10 -11.69 10.94
C ILE A 208 11.29 -12.59 9.72
N GLY A 209 12.23 -12.22 8.85
CA GLY A 209 12.46 -12.91 7.58
C GLY A 209 11.58 -12.43 6.43
N GLY A 210 10.88 -11.32 6.59
CA GLY A 210 10.10 -10.64 5.55
C GLY A 210 8.65 -11.10 5.43
N TYR A 211 7.86 -10.33 4.70
CA TYR A 211 6.42 -10.60 4.48
C TYR A 211 6.14 -11.84 3.65
N ASN A 212 7.11 -12.33 2.87
CA ASN A 212 6.90 -13.50 2.02
C ASN A 212 6.51 -14.75 2.82
N LYS A 213 6.99 -14.87 4.05
CA LYS A 213 6.59 -15.98 4.96
C LYS A 213 5.08 -15.99 5.24
N ILE A 214 4.48 -14.83 5.36
CA ILE A 214 3.03 -14.69 5.60
C ILE A 214 2.26 -15.14 4.37
N THR A 215 2.60 -14.58 3.21
CA THR A 215 1.88 -14.90 1.97
C THR A 215 2.07 -16.34 1.53
N GLU A 216 3.26 -16.90 1.70
CA GLU A 216 3.52 -18.32 1.44
C GLU A 216 2.65 -19.24 2.30
N LYS A 217 2.47 -18.94 3.59
CA LYS A 217 1.57 -19.70 4.47
C LYS A 217 0.11 -19.54 4.10
N LEU A 218 -0.32 -18.32 3.76
CA LEU A 218 -1.70 -18.06 3.36
C LEU A 218 -2.10 -18.86 2.12
N PHE A 219 -1.21 -18.97 1.14
CA PHE A 219 -1.46 -19.69 -0.11
C PHE A 219 -1.01 -21.15 -0.11
N GLU A 220 -0.52 -21.66 1.01
CA GLU A 220 -0.07 -23.06 1.10
C GLU A 220 -1.17 -24.03 0.67
N GLY A 221 -0.81 -24.96 -0.23
CA GLY A 221 -1.74 -25.95 -0.77
C GLY A 221 -2.60 -25.46 -1.94
N CYS A 222 -2.52 -24.20 -2.34
CA CYS A 222 -3.19 -23.70 -3.53
C CYS A 222 -2.36 -23.98 -4.79
N GLU A 223 -3.03 -24.23 -5.90
CA GLU A 223 -2.40 -24.13 -7.22
C GLU A 223 -2.24 -22.65 -7.56
N ILE A 224 -1.04 -22.27 -8.03
CA ILE A 224 -0.69 -20.88 -8.34
C ILE A 224 -0.18 -20.82 -9.78
N ARG A 225 -0.77 -19.92 -10.57
CA ARG A 225 -0.33 -19.61 -11.93
C ARG A 225 0.22 -18.19 -11.96
N LEU A 226 1.53 -18.08 -12.08
CA LEU A 226 2.25 -16.81 -12.20
C LEU A 226 2.33 -16.37 -13.67
N GLY A 227 2.50 -15.07 -13.91
CA GLY A 227 2.57 -14.52 -15.25
C GLY A 227 1.29 -14.70 -16.04
N ALA A 228 0.14 -14.83 -15.38
CA ALA A 228 -1.15 -15.11 -15.98
C ALA A 228 -2.10 -13.92 -15.77
N ASP A 229 -2.55 -13.33 -16.86
CA ASP A 229 -3.52 -12.23 -16.84
C ASP A 229 -4.94 -12.79 -16.92
N TYR A 230 -5.67 -12.70 -15.82
CA TYR A 230 -7.04 -13.18 -15.74
C TYR A 230 -7.95 -12.54 -16.80
N LEU A 231 -7.81 -11.24 -17.03
CA LEU A 231 -8.68 -10.53 -17.99
C LEU A 231 -8.42 -10.95 -19.44
N ALA A 232 -7.21 -11.42 -19.75
CA ALA A 232 -6.88 -11.95 -21.06
C ALA A 232 -7.50 -13.34 -21.33
N ASP A 233 -7.63 -14.17 -20.28
CA ASP A 233 -8.15 -15.54 -20.36
C ASP A 233 -9.43 -15.74 -19.52
N LYS A 234 -10.21 -14.70 -19.36
CA LYS A 234 -11.35 -14.63 -18.44
C LYS A 234 -12.33 -15.80 -18.61
N ALA A 235 -12.78 -16.05 -19.82
CA ALA A 235 -13.76 -17.11 -20.09
C ALA A 235 -13.25 -18.50 -19.72
N ALA A 236 -12.00 -18.82 -20.05
CA ALA A 236 -11.39 -20.10 -19.73
C ALA A 236 -11.19 -20.28 -18.21
N LEU A 237 -10.77 -19.24 -17.52
CA LEU A 237 -10.53 -19.26 -16.07
C LEU A 237 -11.84 -19.29 -15.28
N ASP A 238 -12.87 -18.55 -15.72
CA ASP A 238 -14.19 -18.57 -15.11
C ASP A 238 -14.83 -19.97 -15.16
N ALA A 239 -14.57 -20.73 -16.22
CA ALA A 239 -15.08 -22.09 -16.37
C ALA A 239 -14.48 -23.09 -15.36
N LEU A 240 -13.34 -22.78 -14.73
CA LEU A 240 -12.63 -23.68 -13.82
C LEU A 240 -13.19 -23.67 -12.40
N ALA A 241 -14.03 -22.72 -12.02
CA ALA A 241 -14.50 -22.58 -10.64
C ALA A 241 -15.98 -22.14 -10.56
N ASP A 242 -16.57 -22.34 -9.39
CA ASP A 242 -17.94 -21.85 -9.10
C ASP A 242 -17.98 -20.36 -8.91
N LYS A 243 -16.97 -19.82 -8.25
CA LYS A 243 -16.87 -18.41 -7.89
C LYS A 243 -15.48 -17.88 -8.24
N VAL A 244 -15.45 -16.59 -8.54
CA VAL A 244 -14.22 -15.83 -8.76
C VAL A 244 -14.13 -14.73 -7.71
N VAL A 245 -12.97 -14.58 -7.09
CA VAL A 245 -12.65 -13.46 -6.20
C VAL A 245 -11.69 -12.54 -6.95
N TYR A 246 -12.18 -11.40 -7.38
CA TYR A 246 -11.44 -10.45 -8.19
C TYR A 246 -10.88 -9.31 -7.31
N THR A 247 -9.57 -9.22 -7.22
CA THR A 247 -8.87 -8.18 -6.44
C THR A 247 -8.15 -7.15 -7.30
N GLY A 248 -8.31 -7.22 -8.61
CA GLY A 248 -7.79 -6.22 -9.54
C GLY A 248 -8.63 -4.94 -9.59
N PRO A 249 -8.25 -3.98 -10.45
CA PRO A 249 -9.02 -2.74 -10.61
C PRO A 249 -10.44 -3.03 -11.12
N ILE A 250 -11.44 -2.48 -10.44
CA ILE A 250 -12.84 -2.74 -10.77
C ILE A 250 -13.20 -2.24 -12.18
N ASP A 251 -12.70 -1.09 -12.59
CA ASP A 251 -12.93 -0.53 -13.92
C ASP A 251 -12.32 -1.37 -15.04
N ALA A 252 -11.14 -1.94 -14.81
CA ALA A 252 -10.49 -2.85 -15.75
C ALA A 252 -11.29 -4.13 -15.99
N TYR A 253 -11.96 -4.65 -14.96
CA TYR A 253 -12.84 -5.81 -15.10
C TYR A 253 -13.94 -5.56 -16.14
N PHE A 254 -14.49 -4.37 -16.17
CA PHE A 254 -15.53 -3.94 -17.10
C PHE A 254 -14.98 -3.26 -18.36
N ASP A 255 -13.71 -3.48 -18.68
CA ASP A 255 -13.05 -2.92 -19.87
C ASP A 255 -13.21 -1.40 -19.99
N TYR A 256 -13.21 -0.72 -18.84
CA TYR A 256 -13.32 0.76 -18.73
C TYR A 256 -14.57 1.35 -19.40
N LYS A 257 -15.63 0.58 -19.54
CA LYS A 257 -16.81 0.99 -20.34
C LYS A 257 -17.54 2.24 -19.84
N LEU A 258 -17.37 2.60 -18.57
CA LEU A 258 -17.90 3.84 -17.98
C LEU A 258 -16.83 4.93 -17.83
N GLY A 259 -15.62 4.68 -18.33
CA GLY A 259 -14.45 5.53 -18.15
C GLY A 259 -13.50 4.99 -17.10
N ALA A 260 -12.26 5.49 -17.11
CA ALA A 260 -11.23 5.08 -16.17
C ALA A 260 -11.34 5.84 -14.84
N LEU A 261 -11.25 5.12 -13.74
CA LEU A 261 -11.03 5.69 -12.40
C LEU A 261 -9.61 6.23 -12.32
N GLN A 262 -9.40 7.29 -11.57
CA GLN A 262 -8.10 7.91 -11.40
C GLN A 262 -7.35 7.30 -10.22
N TYR A 263 -6.04 7.16 -10.40
CA TYR A 263 -5.11 6.68 -9.38
C TYR A 263 -3.89 7.58 -9.31
N ARG A 264 -3.21 7.54 -8.16
CA ARG A 264 -1.81 7.96 -8.08
C ARG A 264 -0.94 6.72 -8.13
N SER A 265 0.21 6.84 -8.75
CA SER A 265 1.22 5.80 -8.82
C SER A 265 2.48 6.23 -8.09
N VAL A 266 3.32 5.26 -7.76
CA VAL A 266 4.67 5.50 -7.26
C VAL A 266 5.67 4.69 -8.07
N ARG A 267 6.85 5.24 -8.21
CA ARG A 267 7.99 4.62 -8.89
C ARG A 267 9.16 4.56 -7.93
N PHE A 268 9.91 3.48 -7.97
CA PHE A 268 11.07 3.25 -7.11
C PHE A 268 12.35 3.14 -7.94
N GLU A 269 13.40 3.80 -7.47
CA GLU A 269 14.77 3.59 -7.94
C GLU A 269 15.54 2.95 -6.79
N THR A 270 15.92 1.68 -6.98
CA THR A 270 16.58 0.88 -5.95
C THR A 270 18.06 0.72 -6.28
N GLU A 271 18.92 0.90 -5.30
CA GLU A 271 20.37 0.90 -5.44
C GLU A 271 21.03 0.19 -4.26
N THR A 272 21.99 -0.68 -4.57
CA THR A 272 22.86 -1.30 -3.56
C THR A 272 24.12 -0.47 -3.41
N LEU A 273 24.46 -0.11 -2.17
CA LEU A 273 25.61 0.71 -1.83
C LEU A 273 26.62 -0.08 -1.01
N ASP A 274 27.91 0.16 -1.28
CA ASP A 274 29.05 -0.43 -0.56
C ASP A 274 29.39 0.31 0.75
N ILE A 275 28.37 0.62 1.53
CA ILE A 275 28.50 1.23 2.83
C ILE A 275 27.53 0.56 3.82
N PRO A 276 27.85 0.49 5.10
CA PRO A 276 27.00 -0.22 6.07
C PRO A 276 25.71 0.52 6.45
N ASN A 277 25.69 1.85 6.34
CA ASN A 277 24.59 2.70 6.77
C ASN A 277 24.57 3.99 5.95
N TYR A 278 23.46 4.24 5.25
CA TYR A 278 23.33 5.39 4.36
C TYR A 278 22.72 6.61 5.06
N GLN A 279 21.60 6.41 5.76
CA GLN A 279 20.82 7.52 6.31
C GLN A 279 20.47 7.39 7.79
N GLY A 280 20.79 6.27 8.41
CA GLY A 280 20.58 6.07 9.85
C GLY A 280 19.14 5.85 10.29
N ASN A 281 18.19 5.69 9.34
CA ASN A 281 16.78 5.41 9.63
C ASN A 281 16.17 4.68 8.45
N ALA A 282 15.12 3.91 8.70
CA ALA A 282 14.44 3.16 7.64
C ALA A 282 13.78 4.10 6.63
N VAL A 283 13.17 5.19 7.08
CA VAL A 283 12.45 6.12 6.20
C VAL A 283 12.85 7.56 6.51
N ILE A 284 13.30 8.27 5.48
CA ILE A 284 13.46 9.72 5.52
C ILE A 284 12.60 10.35 4.44
N ASN A 285 11.70 11.23 4.84
CA ASN A 285 10.85 12.02 3.95
C ASN A 285 11.57 13.31 3.56
N TYR A 286 11.58 13.62 2.26
CA TYR A 286 12.12 14.88 1.74
C TYR A 286 10.97 15.85 1.52
N THR A 287 10.87 16.85 2.37
CA THR A 287 9.71 17.75 2.45
C THR A 287 9.89 19.08 1.72
N ASP A 288 11.06 19.30 1.11
CA ASP A 288 11.30 20.41 0.19
C ASP A 288 10.73 20.11 -1.20
N ALA A 289 10.52 21.15 -2.00
CA ALA A 289 9.99 21.01 -3.36
C ALA A 289 11.06 20.63 -4.40
N GLU A 290 12.31 20.95 -4.14
CA GLU A 290 13.43 20.83 -5.09
C GLU A 290 13.93 19.39 -5.22
N THR A 291 13.90 18.61 -4.15
CA THR A 291 14.26 17.18 -4.19
C THR A 291 13.19 16.40 -4.96
N PRO A 292 13.57 15.66 -6.03
CA PRO A 292 12.56 15.09 -6.93
C PRO A 292 11.80 13.89 -6.35
N TYR A 293 12.37 13.18 -5.37
CA TYR A 293 11.69 12.07 -4.70
C TYR A 293 11.04 12.53 -3.39
N THR A 294 10.03 11.78 -2.94
CA THR A 294 9.31 12.09 -1.71
C THR A 294 9.98 11.51 -0.48
N ARG A 295 10.64 10.35 -0.62
CA ARG A 295 11.35 9.71 0.49
C ARG A 295 12.42 8.74 0.00
N ILE A 296 13.34 8.42 0.89
CA ILE A 296 14.28 7.32 0.73
C ILE A 296 14.00 6.28 1.81
N ILE A 297 13.90 5.02 1.37
CA ILE A 297 13.77 3.86 2.23
C ILE A 297 15.14 3.17 2.29
N GLU A 298 15.68 2.97 3.48
CA GLU A 298 16.85 2.12 3.70
C GLU A 298 16.43 0.85 4.39
N HIS A 299 16.29 -0.21 3.61
CA HIS A 299 15.55 -1.42 3.98
C HIS A 299 16.14 -2.20 5.15
N LYS A 300 17.46 -2.17 5.33
CA LYS A 300 18.13 -2.90 6.43
C LYS A 300 17.65 -2.47 7.82
N HIS A 301 17.20 -1.21 7.97
CA HIS A 301 16.75 -0.68 9.27
C HIS A 301 15.38 -1.19 9.71
N PHE A 302 14.66 -1.91 8.86
CA PHE A 302 13.45 -2.63 9.26
C PHE A 302 13.75 -3.88 10.11
N VAL A 303 14.96 -4.42 9.99
CA VAL A 303 15.41 -5.56 10.78
C VAL A 303 15.89 -5.05 12.13
N PHE A 304 15.16 -5.43 13.18
CA PHE A 304 15.49 -5.04 14.53
C PHE A 304 16.32 -6.13 15.22
N GLY A 305 17.36 -5.70 15.95
CA GLY A 305 18.20 -6.62 16.73
C GLY A 305 19.34 -7.28 15.95
N SER A 306 19.56 -6.89 14.70
CA SER A 306 20.77 -7.29 13.98
C SER A 306 21.97 -6.58 14.59
N THR A 307 22.91 -7.35 15.13
CA THR A 307 24.15 -6.81 15.75
C THR A 307 25.30 -6.68 14.77
N GLU A 308 25.15 -7.25 13.59
CA GLU A 308 26.17 -7.21 12.54
C GLU A 308 25.79 -6.15 11.49
N PRO A 309 26.47 -4.99 11.46
CA PRO A 309 26.34 -4.08 10.35
C PRO A 309 26.96 -4.78 9.14
N GLY A 310 26.13 -5.26 8.21
CA GLY A 310 26.61 -5.71 6.91
C GLY A 310 27.44 -4.60 6.25
N THR A 311 28.32 -4.97 5.35
CA THR A 311 29.17 -4.02 4.61
C THR A 311 28.39 -3.22 3.54
N LYS A 312 27.20 -3.69 3.21
CA LYS A 312 26.34 -3.11 2.16
C LYS A 312 24.99 -2.69 2.71
N THR A 313 24.35 -1.78 2.01
CA THR A 313 22.96 -1.39 2.26
C THR A 313 22.20 -1.23 0.95
N VAL A 314 20.88 -1.32 1.03
CA VAL A 314 19.99 -1.12 -0.12
C VAL A 314 19.04 0.03 0.20
N ILE A 315 19.00 1.00 -0.71
CA ILE A 315 18.08 2.13 -0.61
C ILE A 315 17.11 2.13 -1.79
N SER A 316 15.91 2.65 -1.56
CA SER A 316 14.94 2.92 -2.62
C SER A 316 14.50 4.38 -2.55
N ARG A 317 14.64 5.10 -3.66
CA ARG A 317 14.06 6.44 -3.81
C ARG A 317 12.66 6.29 -4.36
N GLU A 318 11.69 6.86 -3.67
CA GLU A 318 10.27 6.80 -4.04
C GLU A 318 9.83 8.10 -4.69
N TYR A 319 9.30 7.98 -5.92
CA TYR A 319 8.77 9.08 -6.69
C TYR A 319 7.26 8.94 -6.82
N SER A 320 6.53 10.02 -6.58
CA SER A 320 5.10 10.07 -6.89
C SER A 320 4.91 10.39 -8.38
N ALA A 321 3.92 9.76 -8.99
CA ALA A 321 3.62 9.93 -10.40
C ALA A 321 2.12 9.88 -10.68
N GLU A 322 1.69 10.52 -11.77
CA GLU A 322 0.36 10.29 -12.30
C GLU A 322 0.26 8.87 -12.85
N TRP A 323 -0.84 8.21 -12.52
CA TRP A 323 -1.13 6.91 -13.07
C TRP A 323 -1.60 7.04 -14.52
N LYS A 324 -1.06 6.18 -15.38
CA LYS A 324 -1.52 5.99 -16.76
C LYS A 324 -1.90 4.53 -16.96
N PRO A 325 -2.79 4.20 -17.91
CA PRO A 325 -3.07 2.80 -18.24
C PRO A 325 -1.77 2.03 -18.52
N GLY A 326 -1.58 0.91 -17.78
CA GLY A 326 -0.36 0.11 -17.80
C GLY A 326 0.56 0.31 -16.60
N ASP A 327 0.42 1.41 -15.84
CA ASP A 327 1.14 1.63 -14.59
C ASP A 327 0.45 0.90 -13.43
N GLU A 328 1.20 0.61 -12.37
CA GLU A 328 0.64 0.07 -11.13
C GLU A 328 -0.20 1.13 -10.42
N PRO A 329 -1.49 0.87 -10.15
CA PRO A 329 -2.34 1.77 -9.38
C PRO A 329 -2.08 1.57 -7.88
N TYR A 330 -1.55 2.59 -7.21
CA TYR A 330 -1.25 2.50 -5.78
C TYR A 330 -2.34 3.10 -4.89
N TYR A 331 -2.84 4.29 -5.25
CA TYR A 331 -3.77 5.04 -4.42
C TYR A 331 -4.94 5.55 -5.24
N PRO A 332 -6.19 5.27 -4.83
CA PRO A 332 -7.35 5.88 -5.47
C PRO A 332 -7.41 7.38 -5.19
N VAL A 333 -7.93 8.14 -6.15
CA VAL A 333 -8.18 9.58 -5.98
C VAL A 333 -9.58 9.76 -5.39
N ASN A 334 -9.65 10.12 -4.10
CA ASN A 334 -10.90 10.26 -3.36
C ASN A 334 -11.53 11.63 -3.57
N ASP A 335 -12.12 11.86 -4.74
CA ASP A 335 -12.93 13.05 -5.01
C ASP A 335 -14.38 12.66 -5.36
N ALA A 336 -15.25 13.66 -5.50
CA ALA A 336 -16.66 13.42 -5.79
C ALA A 336 -16.88 12.76 -7.16
N GLN A 337 -16.09 13.14 -8.16
CA GLN A 337 -16.20 12.61 -9.52
C GLN A 337 -15.84 11.13 -9.57
N ASN A 338 -14.71 10.74 -9.00
CA ASN A 338 -14.27 9.34 -8.94
C ASN A 338 -15.18 8.51 -8.03
N GLY A 339 -15.66 9.08 -6.93
CA GLY A 339 -16.63 8.41 -6.05
C GLY A 339 -17.94 8.08 -6.76
N ALA A 340 -18.48 9.01 -7.55
CA ALA A 340 -19.68 8.79 -8.35
C ALA A 340 -19.46 7.72 -9.43
N LEU A 341 -18.31 7.75 -10.11
CA LEU A 341 -17.95 6.75 -11.11
C LEU A 341 -17.79 5.37 -10.48
N TYR A 342 -17.14 5.28 -9.32
CA TYR A 342 -17.01 4.02 -8.59
C TYR A 342 -18.38 3.43 -8.22
N GLU A 343 -19.34 4.23 -7.75
CA GLU A 343 -20.68 3.74 -7.41
C GLU A 343 -21.40 3.13 -8.63
N GLN A 344 -21.15 3.66 -9.83
CA GLN A 344 -21.67 3.07 -11.07
C GLN A 344 -21.02 1.72 -11.36
N TYR A 345 -19.71 1.58 -11.21
CA TYR A 345 -19.03 0.30 -11.35
C TYR A 345 -19.45 -0.71 -10.28
N LYS A 346 -19.66 -0.25 -9.05
CA LYS A 346 -20.14 -1.07 -7.94
C LYS A 346 -21.50 -1.69 -8.26
N ALA A 347 -22.41 -0.92 -8.84
CA ALA A 347 -23.70 -1.43 -9.27
C ALA A 347 -23.57 -2.54 -10.33
N LEU A 348 -22.63 -2.38 -11.27
CA LEU A 348 -22.33 -3.44 -12.24
C LEU A 348 -21.73 -4.67 -11.57
N ALA A 349 -20.83 -4.48 -10.61
CA ALA A 349 -20.20 -5.57 -9.86
C ALA A 349 -21.22 -6.35 -9.02
N ASP A 350 -22.14 -5.66 -8.37
CA ASP A 350 -23.20 -6.29 -7.55
C ASP A 350 -24.14 -7.17 -8.40
N ALA A 351 -24.23 -6.89 -9.69
CA ALA A 351 -25.02 -7.70 -10.65
C ALA A 351 -24.26 -8.93 -11.16
N GLU A 352 -22.95 -9.03 -10.92
CA GLU A 352 -22.11 -10.18 -11.30
C GLU A 352 -22.27 -11.32 -10.29
N GLY A 353 -23.22 -12.22 -10.51
CA GLY A 353 -23.55 -13.28 -9.56
C GLY A 353 -22.44 -14.29 -9.24
N LYS A 354 -21.47 -14.45 -10.14
CA LYS A 354 -20.35 -15.39 -10.01
C LYS A 354 -19.10 -14.75 -9.41
N VAL A 355 -18.93 -13.44 -9.53
CA VAL A 355 -17.70 -12.71 -9.20
C VAL A 355 -17.89 -11.87 -7.94
N LEU A 356 -16.98 -12.02 -7.00
CA LEU A 356 -16.88 -11.22 -5.78
C LEU A 356 -15.72 -10.25 -5.94
N PHE A 357 -15.98 -8.97 -5.76
CA PHE A 357 -14.98 -7.91 -5.85
C PHE A 357 -14.49 -7.58 -4.44
N GLY A 358 -13.19 -7.55 -4.25
CA GLY A 358 -12.61 -7.25 -2.95
C GLY A 358 -11.19 -6.73 -3.03
N GLY A 359 -10.68 -6.27 -1.87
CA GLY A 359 -9.40 -5.63 -1.78
C GLY A 359 -9.41 -4.17 -2.23
N ARG A 360 -8.26 -3.52 -2.15
CA ARG A 360 -8.13 -2.07 -2.39
C ARG A 360 -8.56 -1.64 -3.80
N LEU A 361 -8.17 -2.38 -4.81
CA LEU A 361 -8.47 -2.06 -6.21
C LEU A 361 -9.89 -2.49 -6.59
N GLY A 362 -10.36 -3.63 -6.09
CA GLY A 362 -11.71 -4.13 -6.33
C GLY A 362 -12.79 -3.27 -5.70
N GLU A 363 -12.48 -2.59 -4.61
CA GLU A 363 -13.38 -1.70 -3.89
C GLU A 363 -13.05 -0.21 -4.08
N TYR A 364 -12.02 0.09 -4.86
CA TYR A 364 -11.54 1.46 -5.10
C TYR A 364 -11.40 2.26 -3.81
N LYS A 365 -10.69 1.68 -2.83
CA LYS A 365 -10.54 2.25 -1.49
C LYS A 365 -9.15 1.97 -0.94
N TYR A 366 -8.60 2.92 -0.20
CA TYR A 366 -7.40 2.68 0.56
C TYR A 366 -7.73 1.93 1.85
N TYR A 367 -7.00 0.84 2.09
CA TYR A 367 -7.04 0.09 3.33
C TYR A 367 -5.62 -0.15 3.84
N ASP A 368 -5.40 0.05 5.13
CA ASP A 368 -4.22 -0.49 5.79
C ASP A 368 -4.28 -2.02 5.84
N MET A 369 -3.12 -2.67 6.00
CA MET A 369 -3.03 -4.13 5.94
C MET A 369 -3.97 -4.85 6.91
N ASP A 370 -4.15 -4.33 8.12
CA ASP A 370 -5.05 -4.90 9.12
C ASP A 370 -6.54 -4.88 8.70
N ARG A 371 -6.91 -3.89 7.90
CA ARG A 371 -8.27 -3.77 7.36
C ARG A 371 -8.52 -4.65 6.14
N VAL A 372 -7.45 -5.00 5.44
CA VAL A 372 -7.50 -5.93 4.31
C VAL A 372 -7.70 -7.36 4.81
N ILE A 373 -7.06 -7.71 5.91
CA ILE A 373 -7.17 -8.99 6.60
C ILE A 373 -8.52 -9.17 7.29
#